data_4ab3b2b0b78d3f178a6f47bd22079ceb
#
_entry.id   4ab3b2b0b78d3f178a6f47bd22079ceb
#
_cell.length_a   1.000
_cell.length_b   1.000
_cell.length_c   1.000
_cell.angle_alpha   90.00
_cell.angle_beta   90.00
_cell.angle_gamma   90.00
#
_symmetry.space_group_name_H-M   'P 1'
#
loop_
_entity.id
_entity.type
_entity.pdbx_description
1 polymer ?
#
loop_
_entity_poly.entity_id
_entity_poly.type
_entity_poly.pdbx_seq_one_letter_code
_entity_poly.pdbx_strand_id
1 'polypeptide(L)'
;MRFRHHVALATLIFSSLVASMAMAGVPVQWSVDVHAPIYNPPRVADGVVYFDTAQSKGPNVFSAKNGKILWRFMTGGTVLMPLTVGHGQVWVASDVGSTHYLRAIEAKTGKLIWDYTRHEPPECMCSHLTHYEHHLLFAQTDGHSLYAFYPVGNIPNRRLWAFTGDGAKLTAPVVVDHTVIFGSADHSIYGLFDKTGKIRWQQKTGYGFMAQPAVWKHEVIIGNRGGIVHAYSTTTGTTLWNFTTNGPINTTALIWHDSAFIASGAGDRGVYALSAKTGKQLWYTRMADYTAYAPVMAKQILVVASQDGNILGLSAKTGKILWRSELHGIPKSQPVLWKGDAVLKVNDHKIMAFNAQSGGLVWTYHSKNVVTSPVPKDDSVYVGTSGGTLVAIGQ
;
A
#
# COMPACT_ATOMS: atom_id res chain seq x y z
N MET A 1 -1.50 42.75 74.76
CA MET A 1 -0.47 42.32 73.77
C MET A 1 -1.05 41.27 72.91
N ARG A 2 -1.36 41.56 71.64
CA ARG A 2 -1.87 40.58 70.62
C ARG A 2 -0.80 40.43 69.56
N PHE A 3 -0.19 39.26 69.47
CA PHE A 3 0.70 38.89 68.40
C PHE A 3 -0.13 38.44 67.17
N ARG A 4 0.02 39.11 66.02
CA ARG A 4 -0.48 38.71 64.72
C ARG A 4 0.58 37.88 64.00
N HIS A 5 0.29 36.66 63.74
CA HIS A 5 1.08 35.84 62.80
C HIS A 5 0.68 36.16 61.39
N HIS A 6 1.59 36.64 60.57
CA HIS A 6 1.44 36.68 59.11
C HIS A 6 1.94 35.36 58.52
N VAL A 7 1.04 34.60 57.98
CA VAL A 7 1.36 33.45 57.12
C VAL A 7 1.56 33.98 55.72
N ALA A 8 2.78 33.95 55.21
CA ALA A 8 3.08 34.24 53.80
C ALA A 8 2.78 33.01 52.95
N LEU A 9 1.78 33.14 52.05
CA LEU A 9 1.47 32.12 51.07
C LEU A 9 2.45 32.29 49.92
N ALA A 10 3.39 31.37 49.78
CA ALA A 10 4.28 31.30 48.61
C ALA A 10 3.55 30.64 47.47
N THR A 11 3.12 31.41 46.47
CA THR A 11 2.54 30.92 45.22
C THR A 11 3.68 30.42 44.31
N LEU A 12 3.85 29.12 44.22
CA LEU A 12 4.72 28.49 43.23
C LEU A 12 4.09 28.63 41.85
N ILE A 13 4.59 29.56 41.05
CA ILE A 13 4.29 29.65 39.62
C ILE A 13 5.11 28.57 38.91
N PHE A 14 4.46 27.48 38.57
CA PHE A 14 5.00 26.53 37.58
C PHE A 14 4.96 27.22 36.21
N SER A 15 6.03 27.81 35.77
CA SER A 15 6.24 28.17 34.38
C SER A 15 6.52 26.88 33.60
N SER A 16 5.49 26.36 32.92
CA SER A 16 5.69 25.33 31.89
C SER A 16 6.48 25.97 30.75
N LEU A 17 7.77 25.69 30.70
CA LEU A 17 8.58 25.93 29.52
C LEU A 17 8.08 24.95 28.44
N VAL A 18 7.13 25.37 27.64
CA VAL A 18 6.86 24.76 26.35
C VAL A 18 8.02 25.17 25.45
N ALA A 19 9.06 24.35 25.41
CA ALA A 19 10.07 24.47 24.37
C ALA A 19 9.36 24.28 23.02
N SER A 20 9.14 25.40 22.34
CA SER A 20 8.75 25.36 20.91
C SER A 20 9.98 24.80 20.19
N MET A 21 9.99 23.48 19.97
CA MET A 21 10.89 22.90 19.00
C MET A 21 10.52 23.54 17.66
N ALA A 22 11.39 24.43 17.17
CA ALA A 22 11.32 24.88 15.80
C ALA A 22 11.32 23.62 14.92
N MET A 23 10.20 23.37 14.22
CA MET A 23 10.15 22.29 13.25
C MET A 23 11.27 22.51 12.26
N ALA A 24 12.28 21.64 12.27
CA ALA A 24 13.29 21.64 11.23
C ALA A 24 12.55 21.42 9.90
N GLY A 25 12.71 22.36 8.97
CA GLY A 25 12.15 22.23 7.64
C GLY A 25 12.65 20.91 7.05
N VAL A 26 11.76 20.19 6.38
CA VAL A 26 12.11 18.91 5.74
C VAL A 26 13.27 19.14 4.78
N PRO A 27 14.40 18.44 4.90
CA PRO A 27 15.46 18.55 3.91
C PRO A 27 15.01 17.89 2.60
N VAL A 28 14.63 18.70 1.63
CA VAL A 28 14.47 18.26 0.26
C VAL A 28 15.87 18.04 -0.31
N GLN A 29 16.23 16.80 -0.59
CA GLN A 29 17.53 16.47 -1.19
C GLN A 29 17.63 16.99 -2.63
N TRP A 30 16.57 16.76 -3.40
CA TRP A 30 16.40 17.29 -4.73
C TRP A 30 14.93 17.31 -5.15
N SER A 31 14.63 18.16 -6.11
CA SER A 31 13.34 18.19 -6.79
C SER A 31 13.53 18.45 -8.28
N VAL A 32 12.67 17.84 -9.10
CA VAL A 32 12.71 18.01 -10.55
C VAL A 32 11.31 18.33 -11.05
N ASP A 33 11.19 19.40 -11.81
CA ASP A 33 9.97 19.71 -12.54
C ASP A 33 9.98 18.95 -13.89
N VAL A 34 8.98 18.10 -14.09
CA VAL A 34 8.81 17.32 -15.31
C VAL A 34 7.72 17.90 -16.22
N HIS A 35 7.16 19.05 -15.83
CA HIS A 35 6.14 19.82 -16.56
C HIS A 35 4.89 19.04 -16.95
N ALA A 36 4.60 17.95 -16.23
CA ALA A 36 3.42 17.13 -16.46
C ALA A 36 2.97 16.41 -15.17
N PRO A 37 1.68 16.37 -14.85
CA PRO A 37 1.16 15.81 -13.60
C PRO A 37 1.65 14.38 -13.34
N ILE A 38 2.03 14.12 -12.09
CA ILE A 38 2.36 12.79 -11.56
C ILE A 38 1.22 12.38 -10.62
N TYR A 39 0.44 11.37 -11.02
CA TYR A 39 -0.70 10.89 -10.23
C TYR A 39 -0.42 9.58 -9.52
N ASN A 40 0.43 8.75 -10.10
CA ASN A 40 0.82 7.48 -9.52
C ASN A 40 2.07 7.62 -8.63
N PRO A 41 2.13 6.89 -7.49
CA PRO A 41 3.34 6.85 -6.69
C PRO A 41 4.53 6.34 -7.52
N PRO A 42 5.72 6.96 -7.42
CA PRO A 42 6.90 6.46 -8.11
C PRO A 42 7.28 5.05 -7.63
N ARG A 43 8.05 4.33 -8.42
CA ARG A 43 8.72 3.09 -8.01
C ARG A 43 10.21 3.37 -7.89
N VAL A 44 10.84 2.79 -6.88
CA VAL A 44 12.29 2.98 -6.67
C VAL A 44 12.95 1.63 -6.50
N ALA A 45 13.92 1.36 -7.36
CA ALA A 45 14.73 0.15 -7.34
C ALA A 45 16.14 0.45 -7.84
N ASP A 46 17.14 -0.19 -7.24
CA ASP A 46 18.54 -0.15 -7.67
C ASP A 46 19.10 1.28 -7.90
N GLY A 47 18.74 2.21 -6.99
CA GLY A 47 19.17 3.60 -7.08
C GLY A 47 18.50 4.42 -8.21
N VAL A 48 17.37 3.94 -8.72
CA VAL A 48 16.63 4.55 -9.84
C VAL A 48 15.17 4.79 -9.46
N VAL A 49 14.64 5.95 -9.85
CA VAL A 49 13.22 6.33 -9.67
C VAL A 49 12.50 6.21 -10.99
N TYR A 50 11.46 5.42 -11.01
CA TYR A 50 10.59 5.17 -12.16
C TYR A 50 9.22 5.77 -11.87
N PHE A 51 8.68 6.56 -12.77
CA PHE A 51 7.34 7.13 -12.66
C PHE A 51 6.76 7.44 -14.04
N ASP A 52 5.46 7.56 -14.10
CA ASP A 52 4.71 8.02 -15.24
C ASP A 52 4.17 9.43 -15.01
N THR A 53 3.85 10.11 -16.09
CA THR A 53 3.12 11.38 -16.04
C THR A 53 1.91 11.33 -16.95
N ALA A 54 0.88 12.11 -16.66
CA ALA A 54 -0.35 12.15 -17.45
C ALA A 54 -0.13 12.51 -18.92
N GLN A 55 0.96 13.18 -19.25
CA GLN A 55 1.26 13.69 -20.60
C GLN A 55 2.45 13.00 -21.27
N SER A 56 3.33 12.35 -20.51
CA SER A 56 4.56 11.77 -21.06
C SER A 56 4.32 10.52 -21.89
N LYS A 57 3.10 9.98 -21.82
CA LYS A 57 2.74 8.76 -22.54
C LYS A 57 3.75 7.62 -22.34
N GLY A 58 4.35 7.53 -21.14
CA GLY A 58 5.27 6.45 -20.79
C GLY A 58 6.17 6.75 -19.59
N PRO A 59 6.98 5.75 -19.17
CA PRO A 59 7.84 5.87 -18.02
C PRO A 59 8.95 6.92 -18.22
N ASN A 60 9.15 7.70 -17.15
CA ASN A 60 10.28 8.58 -16.97
C ASN A 60 11.19 7.97 -15.90
N VAL A 61 12.48 7.99 -16.13
CA VAL A 61 13.45 7.30 -15.28
C VAL A 61 14.59 8.23 -14.92
N PHE A 62 14.80 8.36 -13.61
CA PHE A 62 15.72 9.31 -13.01
C PHE A 62 16.63 8.65 -12.00
N SER A 63 17.82 9.18 -11.83
CA SER A 63 18.72 8.76 -10.75
C SER A 63 18.13 9.14 -9.39
N ALA A 64 18.01 8.18 -8.49
CA ALA A 64 17.58 8.41 -7.12
C ALA A 64 18.54 9.31 -6.34
N LYS A 65 19.84 9.30 -6.70
CA LYS A 65 20.89 10.07 -6.01
C LYS A 65 20.75 11.58 -6.23
N ASN A 66 20.36 12.03 -7.42
CA ASN A 66 20.45 13.45 -7.77
C ASN A 66 19.36 13.97 -8.70
N GLY A 67 18.32 13.17 -8.98
CA GLY A 67 17.21 13.56 -9.83
C GLY A 67 17.58 13.79 -11.31
N LYS A 68 18.78 13.38 -11.78
CA LYS A 68 19.12 13.47 -13.20
C LYS A 68 18.35 12.44 -14.01
N ILE A 69 17.84 12.85 -15.16
CA ILE A 69 17.19 11.94 -16.10
C ILE A 69 18.18 10.91 -16.61
N LEU A 70 17.76 9.66 -16.65
CA LEU A 70 18.53 8.55 -17.22
C LEU A 70 18.00 8.20 -18.61
N TRP A 71 16.69 7.99 -18.73
CA TRP A 71 16.02 7.74 -20.00
C TRP A 71 14.51 7.96 -19.89
N ARG A 72 13.85 8.01 -21.05
CA ARG A 72 12.39 8.03 -21.19
C ARG A 72 11.97 7.02 -22.24
N PHE A 73 10.81 6.41 -22.05
CA PHE A 73 10.17 5.57 -23.04
C PHE A 73 8.78 6.10 -23.36
N MET A 74 8.46 6.18 -24.64
CA MET A 74 7.16 6.69 -25.10
C MET A 74 6.25 5.51 -25.43
N THR A 75 5.16 5.33 -24.67
CA THR A 75 4.17 4.30 -24.93
C THR A 75 3.23 4.61 -26.09
N GLY A 76 3.20 5.86 -26.52
CA GLY A 76 2.24 6.36 -27.53
C GLY A 76 0.84 6.62 -26.98
N GLY A 77 0.55 6.24 -25.72
CA GLY A 77 -0.76 6.36 -25.11
C GLY A 77 -0.71 6.63 -23.62
N THR A 78 -1.87 6.63 -22.97
CA THR A 78 -2.00 6.89 -21.54
C THR A 78 -1.51 5.70 -20.73
N VAL A 79 -0.64 5.94 -19.75
CA VAL A 79 -0.28 4.94 -18.73
C VAL A 79 -1.38 4.89 -17.69
N LEU A 80 -1.92 3.70 -17.44
CA LEU A 80 -3.14 3.51 -16.66
C LEU A 80 -2.87 3.18 -15.19
N MET A 81 -1.67 2.67 -14.90
CA MET A 81 -1.35 2.09 -13.59
C MET A 81 0.06 2.42 -13.16
N PRO A 82 0.33 2.38 -11.84
CA PRO A 82 1.69 2.46 -11.35
C PRO A 82 2.59 1.43 -12.04
N LEU A 83 3.79 1.86 -12.41
CA LEU A 83 4.79 0.99 -13.01
C LEU A 83 5.15 -0.15 -12.07
N THR A 84 5.49 -1.31 -12.62
CA THR A 84 6.08 -2.42 -11.86
C THR A 84 7.51 -2.62 -12.30
N VAL A 85 8.43 -2.82 -11.35
CA VAL A 85 9.86 -2.96 -11.60
C VAL A 85 10.38 -4.24 -10.95
N GLY A 86 11.18 -4.99 -11.68
CA GLY A 86 11.83 -6.21 -11.19
C GLY A 86 12.65 -6.89 -12.27
N HIS A 87 13.61 -7.73 -11.89
CA HIS A 87 14.49 -8.49 -12.82
C HIS A 87 15.11 -7.67 -13.95
N GLY A 88 15.52 -6.44 -13.65
CA GLY A 88 16.10 -5.55 -14.65
C GLY A 88 15.11 -5.06 -15.71
N GLN A 89 13.81 -5.17 -15.46
CA GLN A 89 12.74 -4.74 -16.35
C GLN A 89 11.78 -3.77 -15.66
N VAL A 90 11.16 -2.91 -16.46
CA VAL A 90 10.03 -2.07 -16.10
C VAL A 90 8.83 -2.52 -16.92
N TRP A 91 7.75 -2.87 -16.25
CA TRP A 91 6.49 -3.21 -16.92
C TRP A 91 5.52 -2.04 -16.85
N VAL A 92 4.95 -1.72 -18.00
CA VAL A 92 3.99 -0.62 -18.15
C VAL A 92 2.76 -1.08 -18.93
N ALA A 93 1.58 -0.83 -18.35
CA ALA A 93 0.31 -0.96 -19.06
C ALA A 93 -0.12 0.40 -19.60
N SER A 94 -0.51 0.45 -20.86
CA SER A 94 -0.91 1.71 -21.51
C SER A 94 -1.94 1.47 -22.60
N ASP A 95 -2.77 2.48 -22.86
CA ASP A 95 -3.78 2.47 -23.91
C ASP A 95 -3.46 3.47 -25.01
N VAL A 96 -3.62 3.03 -26.24
CA VAL A 96 -3.52 3.88 -27.45
C VAL A 96 -4.82 3.68 -28.25
N GLY A 97 -5.74 4.62 -28.12
CA GLY A 97 -7.09 4.46 -28.64
C GLY A 97 -7.81 3.30 -27.97
N SER A 98 -8.28 2.33 -28.76
CA SER A 98 -8.92 1.09 -28.29
C SER A 98 -7.94 -0.08 -28.11
N THR A 99 -6.65 0.16 -28.27
CA THR A 99 -5.63 -0.88 -28.15
C THR A 99 -4.94 -0.82 -26.81
N HIS A 100 -4.92 -1.93 -26.11
CA HIS A 100 -4.31 -2.10 -24.80
C HIS A 100 -2.95 -2.77 -24.92
N TYR A 101 -1.93 -2.21 -24.29
CA TYR A 101 -0.56 -2.70 -24.32
C TYR A 101 -0.07 -3.05 -22.93
N LEU A 102 0.63 -4.16 -22.80
CA LEU A 102 1.52 -4.45 -21.70
C LEU A 102 2.93 -4.57 -22.28
N ARG A 103 3.85 -3.72 -21.82
CA ARG A 103 5.22 -3.66 -22.33
C ARG A 103 6.23 -3.92 -21.24
N ALA A 104 7.26 -4.69 -21.57
CA ALA A 104 8.47 -4.81 -20.76
C ALA A 104 9.61 -4.02 -21.42
N ILE A 105 10.23 -3.18 -20.62
CA ILE A 105 11.30 -2.26 -21.00
C ILE A 105 12.51 -2.61 -20.17
N GLU A 106 13.69 -2.66 -20.78
CA GLU A 106 14.95 -2.87 -20.05
C GLU A 106 15.20 -1.70 -19.09
N ALA A 107 15.29 -1.98 -17.81
CA ALA A 107 15.39 -0.96 -16.76
C ALA A 107 16.64 -0.08 -16.90
N LYS A 108 17.73 -0.64 -17.43
CA LYS A 108 19.02 0.08 -17.58
C LYS A 108 19.05 1.02 -18.78
N THR A 109 18.44 0.63 -19.90
CA THR A 109 18.62 1.33 -21.19
C THR A 109 17.36 1.98 -21.72
N GLY A 110 16.18 1.60 -21.23
CA GLY A 110 14.90 2.04 -21.75
C GLY A 110 14.49 1.36 -23.07
N LYS A 111 15.20 0.31 -23.51
CA LYS A 111 14.84 -0.44 -24.72
C LYS A 111 13.64 -1.33 -24.48
N LEU A 112 12.72 -1.36 -25.46
CA LEU A 112 11.62 -2.30 -25.44
C LEU A 112 12.17 -3.73 -25.57
N ILE A 113 11.79 -4.61 -24.64
CA ILE A 113 12.15 -6.03 -24.62
C ILE A 113 11.05 -6.83 -25.33
N TRP A 114 9.80 -6.58 -24.94
CA TRP A 114 8.62 -7.19 -25.55
C TRP A 114 7.37 -6.36 -25.30
N ASP A 115 6.34 -6.61 -26.09
CA ASP A 115 5.00 -6.11 -25.87
C ASP A 115 3.95 -7.22 -26.04
N TYR A 116 2.83 -7.02 -25.36
CA TYR A 116 1.62 -7.78 -25.53
C TYR A 116 0.51 -6.81 -25.89
N THR A 117 -0.19 -7.10 -26.97
CA THR A 117 -1.24 -6.25 -27.52
C THR A 117 -2.59 -6.95 -27.44
N ARG A 118 -3.61 -6.24 -27.05
CA ARG A 118 -5.00 -6.68 -27.04
C ARG A 118 -5.87 -5.66 -27.79
N HIS A 119 -6.69 -6.15 -28.70
CA HIS A 119 -7.55 -5.32 -29.55
C HIS A 119 -9.04 -5.42 -29.19
N GLU A 120 -9.42 -6.21 -28.19
CA GLU A 120 -10.83 -6.41 -27.83
C GLU A 120 -11.32 -5.38 -26.81
N PRO A 121 -12.48 -4.72 -27.06
CA PRO A 121 -13.11 -3.85 -26.10
C PRO A 121 -13.93 -4.65 -25.05
N PRO A 122 -14.25 -4.05 -23.88
CA PRO A 122 -13.90 -2.74 -23.37
C PRO A 122 -12.95 -2.79 -22.16
N GLU A 123 -12.18 -3.85 -21.96
CA GLU A 123 -11.45 -4.08 -20.72
C GLU A 123 -9.99 -3.64 -20.82
N CYS A 124 -9.65 -2.47 -20.25
CA CYS A 124 -8.26 -2.07 -20.07
C CYS A 124 -7.51 -2.99 -19.08
N MET A 125 -6.22 -3.17 -19.24
CA MET A 125 -5.35 -3.78 -18.23
C MET A 125 -5.04 -2.74 -17.13
N CYS A 126 -6.04 -2.26 -16.43
CA CYS A 126 -5.95 -1.01 -15.68
C CYS A 126 -6.18 -1.14 -14.18
N SER A 127 -6.23 -2.34 -13.60
CA SER A 127 -6.46 -2.42 -12.18
C SER A 127 -5.25 -2.76 -11.33
N HIS A 128 -4.42 -3.72 -11.68
CA HIS A 128 -3.21 -4.06 -10.93
C HIS A 128 -2.18 -4.77 -11.81
N LEU A 129 -0.95 -4.31 -11.73
CA LEU A 129 0.20 -5.00 -12.28
C LEU A 129 1.07 -5.47 -11.12
N THR A 130 1.12 -6.76 -10.88
CA THR A 130 1.85 -7.34 -9.76
C THR A 130 2.90 -8.31 -10.30
N HIS A 131 4.15 -8.06 -9.95
CA HIS A 131 5.24 -9.01 -10.20
C HIS A 131 5.39 -9.91 -8.99
N TYR A 132 5.42 -11.20 -9.23
CA TYR A 132 5.60 -12.21 -8.20
C TYR A 132 6.77 -13.12 -8.54
N GLU A 133 7.76 -13.16 -7.65
CA GLU A 133 8.97 -13.99 -7.75
C GLU A 133 9.50 -14.16 -9.20
N HIS A 134 10.45 -15.03 -9.45
CA HIS A 134 11.19 -15.12 -10.72
C HIS A 134 10.36 -15.53 -11.94
N HIS A 135 9.06 -15.81 -11.82
CA HIS A 135 8.34 -16.55 -12.86
C HIS A 135 7.02 -15.99 -13.36
N LEU A 136 6.36 -15.07 -12.63
CA LEU A 136 5.03 -14.63 -13.04
C LEU A 136 4.83 -13.12 -12.88
N LEU A 137 4.29 -12.51 -13.91
CA LEU A 137 3.75 -11.15 -13.88
C LEU A 137 2.24 -11.26 -14.06
N PHE A 138 1.49 -10.66 -13.16
CA PHE A 138 0.04 -10.62 -13.25
C PHE A 138 -0.42 -9.24 -13.70
N ALA A 139 -1.31 -9.22 -14.68
CA ALA A 139 -2.06 -8.04 -15.08
C ALA A 139 -3.55 -8.32 -14.92
N GLN A 140 -4.25 -7.40 -14.26
CA GLN A 140 -5.70 -7.47 -14.12
C GLN A 140 -6.35 -6.47 -15.07
N THR A 141 -7.45 -6.91 -15.71
CA THR A 141 -8.32 -5.99 -16.43
C THR A 141 -9.25 -5.25 -15.48
N ASP A 142 -10.18 -4.47 -16.00
CA ASP A 142 -11.08 -3.55 -15.28
C ASP A 142 -12.00 -4.24 -14.23
N GLY A 143 -11.54 -5.36 -13.72
CA GLY A 143 -12.12 -6.05 -12.61
C GLY A 143 -12.49 -7.50 -12.86
N HIS A 144 -12.37 -8.03 -14.09
CA HIS A 144 -12.96 -9.33 -14.39
C HIS A 144 -11.97 -10.44 -14.75
N SER A 145 -10.79 -10.08 -15.23
CA SER A 145 -9.83 -11.07 -15.73
C SER A 145 -8.47 -10.91 -15.10
N LEU A 146 -7.80 -12.02 -14.87
CA LEU A 146 -6.42 -12.10 -14.41
C LEU A 146 -5.58 -12.79 -15.49
N TYR A 147 -4.55 -12.11 -15.96
CA TYR A 147 -3.58 -12.60 -16.92
C TYR A 147 -2.26 -12.91 -16.23
N ALA A 148 -1.68 -14.05 -16.56
CA ALA A 148 -0.33 -14.39 -16.14
C ALA A 148 0.63 -14.39 -17.34
N PHE A 149 1.80 -13.81 -17.15
CA PHE A 149 2.86 -13.70 -18.14
C PHE A 149 4.20 -14.20 -17.58
N TYR A 150 5.03 -14.73 -18.45
CA TYR A 150 6.46 -14.92 -18.12
C TYR A 150 7.18 -13.59 -18.25
N PRO A 151 7.76 -13.05 -17.16
CA PRO A 151 8.42 -11.73 -17.20
C PRO A 151 9.76 -11.78 -17.94
N VAL A 152 10.43 -12.93 -17.99
CA VAL A 152 11.77 -13.11 -18.57
C VAL A 152 11.83 -14.25 -19.56
N GLY A 153 12.84 -14.24 -20.45
CA GLY A 153 13.05 -15.28 -21.47
C GLY A 153 12.66 -14.81 -22.88
N ASN A 154 13.15 -15.48 -23.90
CA ASN A 154 12.83 -15.20 -25.31
C ASN A 154 11.72 -16.13 -25.78
N ILE A 155 10.50 -15.95 -25.22
CA ILE A 155 9.33 -16.78 -25.49
C ILE A 155 8.33 -15.96 -26.35
N PRO A 156 7.99 -16.39 -27.55
CA PRO A 156 6.90 -15.79 -28.32
C PRO A 156 5.58 -15.93 -27.53
N ASN A 157 4.76 -14.88 -27.57
CA ASN A 157 3.48 -14.83 -26.87
C ASN A 157 3.56 -15.22 -25.39
N ARG A 158 4.17 -14.34 -24.59
CA ARG A 158 4.50 -14.55 -23.16
C ARG A 158 3.31 -14.74 -22.23
N ARG A 159 2.08 -14.62 -22.72
CA ARG A 159 0.89 -14.96 -21.94
C ARG A 159 0.88 -16.44 -21.65
N LEU A 160 0.98 -16.78 -20.38
CA LEU A 160 0.93 -18.16 -19.90
C LEU A 160 -0.51 -18.67 -19.89
N TRP A 161 -1.39 -17.90 -19.28
CA TRP A 161 -2.82 -18.18 -19.18
C TRP A 161 -3.63 -16.92 -18.90
N ALA A 162 -4.94 -17.05 -19.01
CA ALA A 162 -5.92 -16.07 -18.57
C ALA A 162 -7.01 -16.76 -17.76
N PHE A 163 -7.47 -16.10 -16.71
CA PHE A 163 -8.66 -16.45 -15.94
C PHE A 163 -9.67 -15.32 -16.09
N THR A 164 -10.91 -15.66 -16.40
CA THR A 164 -12.02 -14.70 -16.43
C THR A 164 -13.04 -15.13 -15.39
N GLY A 165 -13.31 -14.22 -14.44
CA GLY A 165 -14.35 -14.41 -13.43
C GLY A 165 -15.74 -14.03 -13.96
N ASP A 166 -16.73 -14.10 -13.07
CA ASP A 166 -18.15 -13.83 -13.39
C ASP A 166 -18.47 -12.32 -13.48
N GLY A 167 -17.55 -11.51 -14.00
CA GLY A 167 -17.78 -10.08 -14.19
C GLY A 167 -17.62 -9.21 -12.94
N ALA A 168 -17.02 -9.73 -11.88
CA ALA A 168 -16.82 -9.03 -10.63
C ALA A 168 -15.35 -8.68 -10.38
N LYS A 169 -15.10 -7.56 -9.71
CA LYS A 169 -13.77 -7.06 -9.41
C LYS A 169 -12.94 -8.05 -8.60
N LEU A 170 -11.73 -8.34 -9.06
CA LEU A 170 -10.76 -9.20 -8.39
C LEU A 170 -9.84 -8.38 -7.49
N THR A 171 -9.39 -8.95 -6.38
CA THR A 171 -8.32 -8.36 -5.56
C THR A 171 -6.95 -8.70 -6.16
N ALA A 172 -5.90 -7.98 -5.76
CA ALA A 172 -4.54 -8.35 -6.16
C ALA A 172 -4.23 -9.78 -5.68
N PRO A 173 -3.61 -10.62 -6.53
CA PRO A 173 -3.30 -12.00 -6.17
C PRO A 173 -2.09 -12.09 -5.24
N VAL A 174 -2.02 -13.22 -4.51
CA VAL A 174 -0.78 -13.72 -3.89
C VAL A 174 -0.47 -15.08 -4.47
N VAL A 175 0.80 -15.48 -4.48
CA VAL A 175 1.21 -16.81 -4.91
C VAL A 175 1.94 -17.51 -3.77
N VAL A 176 1.48 -18.69 -3.46
CA VAL A 176 2.05 -19.52 -2.40
C VAL A 176 1.71 -20.99 -2.71
N ASP A 177 2.64 -21.91 -2.44
CA ASP A 177 2.46 -23.36 -2.66
C ASP A 177 1.94 -23.69 -4.08
N HIS A 178 2.49 -23.05 -5.12
CA HIS A 178 2.07 -23.21 -6.50
C HIS A 178 0.58 -22.88 -6.75
N THR A 179 0.01 -22.00 -5.91
CA THR A 179 -1.36 -21.55 -6.01
C THR A 179 -1.43 -20.04 -6.10
N VAL A 180 -2.10 -19.52 -7.11
CA VAL A 180 -2.44 -18.10 -7.25
C VAL A 180 -3.76 -17.86 -6.55
N ILE A 181 -3.77 -17.06 -5.48
CA ILE A 181 -4.95 -16.89 -4.62
C ILE A 181 -5.37 -15.42 -4.62
N PHE A 182 -6.67 -15.19 -4.85
CA PHE A 182 -7.27 -13.85 -4.82
C PHE A 182 -8.74 -13.92 -4.43
N GLY A 183 -9.23 -12.85 -3.84
CA GLY A 183 -10.64 -12.66 -3.57
C GLY A 183 -11.34 -11.98 -4.75
N SER A 184 -12.65 -12.13 -4.82
CA SER A 184 -13.51 -11.50 -5.82
C SER A 184 -14.73 -10.83 -5.17
N ALA A 185 -15.22 -9.79 -5.82
CA ALA A 185 -16.48 -9.16 -5.43
C ALA A 185 -17.71 -10.02 -5.76
N ASP A 186 -17.55 -11.15 -6.50
CA ASP A 186 -18.57 -12.17 -6.75
C ASP A 186 -18.86 -13.07 -5.53
N HIS A 187 -18.32 -12.71 -4.37
CA HIS A 187 -18.42 -13.43 -3.10
C HIS A 187 -17.57 -14.72 -3.05
N SER A 188 -16.59 -14.86 -3.93
CA SER A 188 -15.71 -16.03 -3.96
C SER A 188 -14.26 -15.67 -3.67
N ILE A 189 -13.53 -16.62 -3.10
CA ILE A 189 -12.08 -16.67 -3.12
C ILE A 189 -11.66 -17.83 -4.02
N TYR A 190 -10.65 -17.58 -4.85
CA TYR A 190 -10.13 -18.52 -5.84
C TYR A 190 -8.70 -18.90 -5.54
N GLY A 191 -8.37 -20.16 -5.71
CA GLY A 191 -7.02 -20.68 -5.84
C GLY A 191 -6.84 -21.32 -7.21
N LEU A 192 -5.91 -20.81 -8.00
CA LEU A 192 -5.60 -21.33 -9.32
C LEU A 192 -4.23 -21.99 -9.32
N PHE A 193 -4.03 -23.03 -10.15
CA PHE A 193 -2.69 -23.53 -10.42
C PHE A 193 -1.84 -22.45 -11.12
N ASP A 194 -0.68 -22.12 -10.56
CA ASP A 194 0.22 -21.08 -11.05
C ASP A 194 0.65 -21.27 -12.51
N LYS A 195 0.84 -22.52 -12.96
CA LYS A 195 1.29 -22.86 -14.31
C LYS A 195 0.19 -22.87 -15.37
N THR A 196 -1.05 -23.09 -14.98
CA THR A 196 -2.13 -23.35 -15.96
C THR A 196 -3.32 -22.40 -15.85
N GLY A 197 -3.44 -21.66 -14.75
CA GLY A 197 -4.59 -20.81 -14.46
C GLY A 197 -5.90 -21.57 -14.23
N LYS A 198 -5.88 -22.91 -14.24
CA LYS A 198 -7.07 -23.71 -13.91
C LYS A 198 -7.41 -23.58 -12.44
N ILE A 199 -8.71 -23.56 -12.12
CA ILE A 199 -9.18 -23.53 -10.76
C ILE A 199 -8.69 -24.80 -10.04
N ARG A 200 -7.93 -24.63 -8.97
CA ARG A 200 -7.51 -25.66 -8.04
C ARG A 200 -8.57 -25.86 -6.98
N TRP A 201 -9.09 -24.75 -6.46
CA TRP A 201 -10.19 -24.70 -5.52
C TRP A 201 -10.90 -23.34 -5.58
N GLN A 202 -12.13 -23.31 -5.14
CA GLN A 202 -12.96 -22.12 -4.99
C GLN A 202 -13.81 -22.26 -3.72
N GLN A 203 -13.95 -21.17 -2.97
CA GLN A 203 -14.87 -21.10 -1.84
C GLN A 203 -15.80 -19.91 -2.02
N LYS A 204 -17.10 -20.15 -1.92
CA LYS A 204 -18.13 -19.11 -1.90
C LYS A 204 -18.40 -18.66 -0.48
N THR A 205 -18.51 -17.34 -0.29
CA THR A 205 -18.89 -16.71 0.98
C THR A 205 -20.13 -15.87 0.78
N GLY A 206 -20.75 -15.37 1.86
CA GLY A 206 -21.92 -14.53 1.76
C GLY A 206 -21.64 -13.11 1.24
N TYR A 207 -20.36 -12.69 1.18
CA TYR A 207 -19.97 -11.32 0.88
C TYR A 207 -18.68 -11.29 0.06
N GLY A 208 -18.59 -10.27 -0.81
CA GLY A 208 -17.41 -10.05 -1.67
C GLY A 208 -16.17 -9.60 -0.91
N PHE A 209 -15.03 -9.83 -1.55
CA PHE A 209 -13.72 -9.43 -1.07
C PHE A 209 -13.24 -8.16 -1.77
N MET A 210 -12.59 -7.28 -1.00
CA MET A 210 -11.95 -6.04 -1.50
C MET A 210 -10.48 -5.94 -1.10
N ALA A 211 -10.09 -6.68 -0.08
CA ALA A 211 -8.72 -6.73 0.40
C ALA A 211 -7.93 -7.86 -0.27
N GLN A 212 -6.65 -7.64 -0.50
CA GLN A 212 -5.73 -8.68 -0.92
C GLN A 212 -5.58 -9.73 0.20
N PRO A 213 -5.46 -11.03 -0.14
CA PRO A 213 -5.12 -12.06 0.85
C PRO A 213 -3.76 -11.78 1.50
N ALA A 214 -3.63 -12.09 2.78
CA ALA A 214 -2.37 -12.12 3.50
C ALA A 214 -1.92 -13.56 3.69
N VAL A 215 -0.62 -13.83 3.57
CA VAL A 215 -0.06 -15.19 3.67
C VAL A 215 0.55 -15.38 5.06
N TRP A 216 0.21 -16.48 5.71
CA TRP A 216 0.88 -16.98 6.90
C TRP A 216 1.17 -18.48 6.72
N LYS A 217 2.48 -18.82 6.56
CA LYS A 217 2.91 -20.20 6.26
C LYS A 217 2.18 -20.75 5.01
N HIS A 218 1.44 -21.85 5.17
CA HIS A 218 0.62 -22.50 4.13
C HIS A 218 -0.87 -22.13 4.22
N GLU A 219 -1.15 -20.96 4.74
CA GLU A 219 -2.50 -20.44 4.95
C GLU A 219 -2.63 -19.03 4.36
N VAL A 220 -3.82 -18.70 3.87
CA VAL A 220 -4.19 -17.34 3.50
C VAL A 220 -5.26 -16.82 4.44
N ILE A 221 -5.09 -15.59 4.89
CA ILE A 221 -6.01 -14.88 5.76
C ILE A 221 -6.57 -13.69 4.98
N ILE A 222 -7.90 -13.60 4.88
CA ILE A 222 -8.58 -12.58 4.10
C ILE A 222 -9.90 -12.17 4.78
N GLY A 223 -10.17 -10.88 4.82
CA GLY A 223 -11.46 -10.35 5.28
C GLY A 223 -12.41 -10.02 4.14
N ASN A 224 -13.70 -10.12 4.37
CA ASN A 224 -14.74 -9.77 3.42
C ASN A 224 -15.56 -8.56 3.85
N ARG A 225 -16.44 -8.08 2.97
CA ARG A 225 -17.31 -6.93 3.23
C ARG A 225 -18.40 -7.19 4.27
N GLY A 226 -18.67 -8.44 4.59
CA GLY A 226 -19.58 -8.84 5.69
C GLY A 226 -18.91 -8.84 7.06
N GLY A 227 -17.64 -8.45 7.17
CA GLY A 227 -16.92 -8.42 8.44
C GLY A 227 -16.38 -9.79 8.87
N ILE A 228 -16.36 -10.78 7.98
CA ILE A 228 -15.82 -12.10 8.32
C ILE A 228 -14.38 -12.19 7.82
N VAL A 229 -13.48 -12.52 8.73
CA VAL A 229 -12.10 -12.89 8.44
C VAL A 229 -12.05 -14.41 8.30
N HIS A 230 -11.53 -14.89 7.21
CA HIS A 230 -11.38 -16.30 6.89
C HIS A 230 -9.91 -16.70 6.82
N ALA A 231 -9.58 -17.89 7.25
CA ALA A 231 -8.32 -18.54 6.90
C ALA A 231 -8.59 -19.81 6.11
N TYR A 232 -7.83 -19.97 5.02
CA TYR A 232 -7.92 -21.12 4.13
C TYR A 232 -6.56 -21.76 3.94
N SER A 233 -6.55 -23.09 3.79
CA SER A 233 -5.38 -23.81 3.30
C SER A 233 -5.05 -23.36 1.87
N THR A 234 -3.80 -23.00 1.62
CA THR A 234 -3.34 -22.54 0.30
C THR A 234 -3.51 -23.57 -0.80
N THR A 235 -3.38 -24.87 -0.44
CA THR A 235 -3.38 -25.97 -1.42
C THR A 235 -4.75 -26.58 -1.66
N THR A 236 -5.60 -26.61 -0.64
CA THR A 236 -6.92 -27.29 -0.72
C THR A 236 -8.11 -26.34 -0.70
N GLY A 237 -7.91 -25.09 -0.27
CA GLY A 237 -9.00 -24.13 -0.05
C GLY A 237 -9.89 -24.47 1.15
N THR A 238 -9.55 -25.48 1.93
CA THR A 238 -10.32 -25.84 3.13
C THR A 238 -10.31 -24.70 4.13
N THR A 239 -11.48 -24.32 4.65
CA THR A 239 -11.60 -23.33 5.71
C THR A 239 -10.98 -23.90 6.99
N LEU A 240 -10.02 -23.18 7.55
CA LEU A 240 -9.32 -23.55 8.78
C LEU A 240 -9.98 -22.90 10.00
N TRP A 241 -10.31 -21.63 9.87
CA TRP A 241 -11.07 -20.89 10.89
C TRP A 241 -11.76 -19.66 10.28
N ASN A 242 -12.73 -19.15 11.01
CA ASN A 242 -13.41 -17.89 10.73
C ASN A 242 -13.47 -17.04 11.98
N PHE A 243 -13.45 -15.73 11.83
CA PHE A 243 -13.68 -14.75 12.88
C PHE A 243 -14.59 -13.64 12.38
N THR A 244 -15.60 -13.24 13.15
CA THR A 244 -16.56 -12.20 12.77
C THR A 244 -16.28 -10.91 13.53
N THR A 245 -16.15 -9.82 12.81
CA THR A 245 -16.10 -8.44 13.31
C THR A 245 -17.47 -7.77 13.13
N ASN A 246 -17.68 -6.60 13.72
CA ASN A 246 -18.92 -5.85 13.55
C ASN A 246 -18.90 -4.85 12.39
N GLY A 247 -17.91 -4.90 11.52
CA GLY A 247 -17.76 -4.00 10.38
C GLY A 247 -17.01 -4.63 9.21
N PRO A 248 -17.14 -4.08 7.99
CA PRO A 248 -16.51 -4.64 6.79
C PRO A 248 -14.98 -4.65 6.90
N ILE A 249 -14.34 -5.65 6.31
CA ILE A 249 -12.89 -5.73 6.20
C ILE A 249 -12.50 -5.39 4.76
N ASN A 250 -11.96 -4.20 4.57
CA ASN A 250 -11.54 -3.67 3.27
C ASN A 250 -10.03 -3.52 3.13
N THR A 251 -9.29 -3.85 4.19
CA THR A 251 -7.83 -3.73 4.23
C THR A 251 -7.18 -5.11 4.36
N THR A 252 -6.02 -5.26 3.74
CA THR A 252 -5.21 -6.48 3.89
C THR A 252 -4.78 -6.67 5.34
N ALA A 253 -4.89 -7.88 5.85
CA ALA A 253 -4.39 -8.23 7.17
C ALA A 253 -2.87 -8.05 7.24
N LEU A 254 -2.37 -7.46 8.31
CA LEU A 254 -0.93 -7.42 8.57
C LEU A 254 -0.54 -8.67 9.36
N ILE A 255 0.31 -9.48 8.77
CA ILE A 255 0.86 -10.67 9.46
C ILE A 255 2.19 -10.30 10.12
N TRP A 256 2.28 -10.58 11.41
CA TRP A 256 3.52 -10.42 12.15
C TRP A 256 3.66 -11.55 13.17
N HIS A 257 4.72 -12.37 13.03
CA HIS A 257 4.86 -13.64 13.73
C HIS A 257 3.62 -14.54 13.57
N ASP A 258 3.03 -14.98 14.67
CA ASP A 258 1.82 -15.83 14.67
C ASP A 258 0.53 -15.03 14.91
N SER A 259 0.56 -13.73 14.60
CA SER A 259 -0.59 -12.83 14.74
C SER A 259 -0.99 -12.20 13.42
N ALA A 260 -2.31 -12.12 13.21
CA ALA A 260 -2.93 -11.38 12.13
C ALA A 260 -3.61 -10.12 12.72
N PHE A 261 -3.21 -8.93 12.24
CA PHE A 261 -3.81 -7.67 12.65
C PHE A 261 -4.80 -7.22 11.60
N ILE A 262 -6.04 -7.02 12.04
CA ILE A 262 -7.18 -6.71 11.19
C ILE A 262 -7.71 -5.33 11.55
N ALA A 263 -7.86 -4.47 10.57
CA ALA A 263 -8.57 -3.21 10.71
C ALA A 263 -9.98 -3.35 10.16
N SER A 264 -10.99 -3.12 10.99
CA SER A 264 -12.38 -3.14 10.56
C SER A 264 -12.88 -1.74 10.20
N GLY A 265 -13.82 -1.69 9.26
CA GLY A 265 -14.37 -0.46 8.72
C GLY A 265 -15.44 0.20 9.59
N ALA A 266 -16.20 1.09 8.98
CA ALA A 266 -17.30 1.82 9.62
C ALA A 266 -18.31 0.84 10.24
N GLY A 267 -18.81 1.20 11.41
CA GLY A 267 -19.71 0.36 12.20
C GLY A 267 -19.00 -0.28 13.39
N ASP A 268 -17.83 -0.84 13.21
CA ASP A 268 -17.02 -1.44 14.27
C ASP A 268 -15.93 -0.48 14.78
N ARG A 269 -15.18 0.14 13.88
CA ARG A 269 -14.06 1.04 14.17
C ARG A 269 -12.98 0.36 15.00
N GLY A 270 -12.74 -0.90 14.75
CA GLY A 270 -11.88 -1.77 15.56
C GLY A 270 -10.57 -2.14 14.89
N VAL A 271 -9.58 -2.36 15.75
CA VAL A 271 -8.33 -3.06 15.38
C VAL A 271 -8.27 -4.32 16.23
N TYR A 272 -8.15 -5.45 15.56
CA TYR A 272 -8.06 -6.77 16.19
C TYR A 272 -6.68 -7.35 15.99
N ALA A 273 -6.19 -8.07 16.99
CA ALA A 273 -5.17 -9.08 16.80
C ALA A 273 -5.80 -10.45 16.97
N LEU A 274 -5.61 -11.28 15.98
CA LEU A 274 -6.06 -12.67 15.99
C LEU A 274 -4.84 -13.59 15.96
N SER A 275 -4.94 -14.75 16.62
CA SER A 275 -3.97 -15.82 16.37
C SER A 275 -4.08 -16.25 14.90
N ALA A 276 -3.00 -16.14 14.16
CA ALA A 276 -2.98 -16.54 12.74
C ALA A 276 -3.32 -18.04 12.58
N LYS A 277 -2.92 -18.86 13.55
CA LYS A 277 -3.16 -20.31 13.56
C LYS A 277 -4.61 -20.70 13.82
N THR A 278 -5.32 -19.98 14.69
CA THR A 278 -6.63 -20.45 15.21
C THR A 278 -7.78 -19.48 15.03
N GLY A 279 -7.50 -18.25 14.57
CA GLY A 279 -8.50 -17.17 14.50
C GLY A 279 -8.94 -16.64 15.87
N LYS A 280 -8.41 -17.19 16.99
CA LYS A 280 -8.77 -16.71 18.33
C LYS A 280 -8.37 -15.26 18.51
N GLN A 281 -9.28 -14.41 18.98
CA GLN A 281 -8.98 -13.04 19.33
C GLN A 281 -7.97 -12.99 20.48
N LEU A 282 -6.86 -12.30 20.24
CA LEU A 282 -5.84 -12.02 21.26
C LEU A 282 -6.16 -10.73 21.99
N TRP A 283 -6.55 -9.70 21.23
CA TRP A 283 -7.04 -8.44 21.77
C TRP A 283 -7.89 -7.69 20.73
N TYR A 284 -8.61 -6.69 21.23
CA TYR A 284 -9.40 -5.74 20.45
C TYR A 284 -9.19 -4.34 20.99
N THR A 285 -9.02 -3.38 20.11
CA THR A 285 -8.93 -1.95 20.47
C THR A 285 -9.91 -1.16 19.62
N ARG A 286 -10.84 -0.50 20.29
CA ARG A 286 -11.79 0.40 19.63
C ARG A 286 -11.11 1.74 19.35
N MET A 287 -11.25 2.22 18.13
CA MET A 287 -10.80 3.53 17.68
C MET A 287 -11.95 4.55 17.78
N ALA A 288 -11.63 5.85 17.73
CA ALA A 288 -12.64 6.88 17.67
C ALA A 288 -13.38 6.87 16.31
N ASP A 289 -12.62 6.59 15.22
CA ASP A 289 -13.19 6.31 13.91
C ASP A 289 -12.48 5.13 13.27
N TYR A 290 -12.99 4.64 12.11
CA TYR A 290 -12.39 3.49 11.42
C TYR A 290 -11.05 3.86 10.75
N THR A 291 -10.29 2.85 10.40
CA THR A 291 -9.11 3.00 9.56
C THR A 291 -9.40 2.49 8.15
N ALA A 292 -9.12 3.33 7.15
CA ALA A 292 -9.30 3.01 5.73
C ALA A 292 -8.07 2.29 5.13
N TYR A 293 -6.99 2.19 5.88
CA TYR A 293 -5.70 1.67 5.42
C TYR A 293 -5.19 0.57 6.34
N ALA A 294 -4.42 -0.35 5.78
CA ALA A 294 -3.75 -1.38 6.57
C ALA A 294 -2.76 -0.73 7.56
N PRO A 295 -2.64 -1.27 8.77
CA PRO A 295 -1.63 -0.83 9.72
C PRO A 295 -0.22 -1.22 9.27
N VAL A 296 0.81 -0.61 9.88
CA VAL A 296 2.18 -1.04 9.70
C VAL A 296 2.82 -1.43 11.03
N MET A 297 3.77 -2.36 11.01
CA MET A 297 4.46 -2.83 12.21
C MET A 297 5.85 -2.21 12.32
N ALA A 298 6.07 -1.42 13.37
CA ALA A 298 7.37 -0.86 13.73
C ALA A 298 7.90 -1.54 14.99
N LYS A 299 8.77 -2.54 14.84
CA LYS A 299 9.21 -3.42 15.94
C LYS A 299 8.02 -4.12 16.59
N GLN A 300 7.57 -3.66 17.76
CA GLN A 300 6.42 -4.21 18.50
C GLN A 300 5.27 -3.21 18.64
N ILE A 301 5.28 -2.16 17.85
CA ILE A 301 4.24 -1.13 17.81
C ILE A 301 3.52 -1.21 16.47
N LEU A 302 2.23 -1.43 16.54
CA LEU A 302 1.32 -1.37 15.41
C LEU A 302 0.91 0.08 15.20
N VAL A 303 1.32 0.68 14.11
CA VAL A 303 0.97 2.06 13.77
C VAL A 303 -0.27 2.07 12.88
N VAL A 304 -1.27 2.82 13.31
CA VAL A 304 -2.60 2.88 12.70
C VAL A 304 -2.98 4.34 12.44
N ALA A 305 -3.44 4.65 11.24
CA ALA A 305 -3.99 5.95 10.90
C ALA A 305 -5.51 5.88 10.84
N SER A 306 -6.19 6.69 11.65
CA SER A 306 -7.64 6.71 11.81
C SER A 306 -8.29 7.88 11.07
N GLN A 307 -9.50 7.70 10.56
CA GLN A 307 -10.23 8.72 9.82
C GLN A 307 -10.69 9.90 10.68
N ASP A 308 -10.56 9.80 12.01
CA ASP A 308 -10.75 10.92 12.95
C ASP A 308 -9.59 11.93 12.93
N GLY A 309 -8.60 11.75 12.05
CA GLY A 309 -7.44 12.63 11.95
C GLY A 309 -6.33 12.34 12.96
N ASN A 310 -6.29 11.13 13.51
CA ASN A 310 -5.23 10.71 14.42
C ASN A 310 -4.37 9.59 13.81
N ILE A 311 -3.12 9.55 14.24
CA ILE A 311 -2.22 8.40 14.10
C ILE A 311 -1.90 7.86 15.49
N LEU A 312 -1.94 6.55 15.65
CA LEU A 312 -1.79 5.88 16.94
C LEU A 312 -0.75 4.78 16.86
N GLY A 313 -0.01 4.60 17.94
CA GLY A 313 0.82 3.42 18.17
C GLY A 313 0.18 2.50 19.20
N LEU A 314 -0.11 1.28 18.80
CA LEU A 314 -0.67 0.24 19.66
C LEU A 314 0.41 -0.79 20.00
N SER A 315 0.42 -1.27 21.23
CA SER A 315 1.23 -2.43 21.58
C SER A 315 0.77 -3.65 20.77
N ALA A 316 1.64 -4.24 19.95
CA ALA A 316 1.32 -5.43 19.18
C ALA A 316 0.90 -6.61 20.07
N LYS A 317 1.42 -6.68 21.29
CA LYS A 317 1.13 -7.75 22.27
C LYS A 317 -0.23 -7.60 22.94
N THR A 318 -0.66 -6.36 23.25
CA THR A 318 -1.82 -6.14 24.15
C THR A 318 -2.91 -5.26 23.55
N GLY A 319 -2.67 -4.62 22.41
CA GLY A 319 -3.57 -3.63 21.81
C GLY A 319 -3.62 -2.28 22.55
N LYS A 320 -2.92 -2.13 23.69
CA LYS A 320 -2.93 -0.89 24.46
C LYS A 320 -2.37 0.27 23.60
N ILE A 321 -3.09 1.38 23.58
CA ILE A 321 -2.59 2.62 22.96
C ILE A 321 -1.39 3.10 23.76
N LEU A 322 -0.23 3.16 23.12
CA LEU A 322 1.04 3.63 23.71
C LEU A 322 1.21 5.12 23.50
N TRP A 323 0.79 5.60 22.32
CA TRP A 323 0.83 7.02 21.97
C TRP A 323 -0.26 7.35 20.96
N ARG A 324 -0.61 8.64 20.88
CA ARG A 324 -1.54 9.22 19.92
C ARG A 324 -1.00 10.56 19.48
N SER A 325 -1.12 10.88 18.19
CA SER A 325 -0.73 12.17 17.62
C SER A 325 -1.75 12.64 16.61
N GLU A 326 -1.94 13.94 16.52
CA GLU A 326 -2.88 14.54 15.57
C GLU A 326 -2.22 14.74 14.20
N LEU A 327 -2.97 14.40 13.15
CA LEU A 327 -2.56 14.64 11.77
C LEU A 327 -2.92 16.05 11.29
N HIS A 328 -3.80 16.75 12.00
CA HIS A 328 -4.43 18.00 11.53
C HIS A 328 -4.96 17.84 10.10
N GLY A 329 -5.64 16.73 9.84
CA GLY A 329 -6.20 16.33 8.57
C GLY A 329 -6.54 14.86 8.50
N ILE A 330 -7.04 14.41 7.37
CA ILE A 330 -7.47 13.02 7.15
C ILE A 330 -6.35 12.23 6.48
N PRO A 331 -6.01 11.01 6.96
CA PRO A 331 -5.05 10.15 6.26
C PRO A 331 -5.56 9.79 4.87
N LYS A 332 -4.69 9.90 3.88
CA LYS A 332 -4.98 9.63 2.46
C LYS A 332 -4.06 8.57 1.85
N SER A 333 -3.24 7.93 2.67
CA SER A 333 -2.47 6.75 2.31
C SER A 333 -2.26 5.84 3.50
N GLN A 334 -1.93 4.59 3.23
CA GLN A 334 -1.36 3.71 4.23
C GLN A 334 -0.08 4.34 4.80
N PRO A 335 0.16 4.27 6.12
CA PRO A 335 1.46 4.57 6.68
C PRO A 335 2.52 3.62 6.11
N VAL A 336 3.71 4.12 5.84
CA VAL A 336 4.87 3.34 5.43
C VAL A 336 6.03 3.62 6.39
N LEU A 337 6.90 2.65 6.61
CA LEU A 337 8.04 2.84 7.49
C LEU A 337 9.27 3.34 6.74
N TRP A 338 9.93 4.34 7.30
CA TRP A 338 11.20 4.86 6.83
C TRP A 338 12.09 5.26 8.00
N LYS A 339 13.26 4.63 8.14
CA LYS A 339 14.25 4.92 9.20
C LYS A 339 13.67 4.94 10.63
N GLY A 340 12.65 4.14 10.90
CA GLY A 340 11.99 4.08 12.21
C GLY A 340 10.81 5.05 12.37
N ASP A 341 10.53 5.85 11.36
CA ASP A 341 9.38 6.75 11.31
C ASP A 341 8.24 6.16 10.51
N ALA A 342 7.01 6.48 10.90
CA ALA A 342 5.79 6.21 10.13
C ALA A 342 5.49 7.43 9.26
N VAL A 343 5.54 7.24 7.94
CA VAL A 343 5.35 8.29 6.95
C VAL A 343 4.04 8.06 6.21
N LEU A 344 3.20 9.09 6.10
CA LEU A 344 1.93 8.97 5.39
C LEU A 344 1.52 10.29 4.72
N LYS A 345 0.65 10.16 3.71
CA LYS A 345 -0.04 11.30 3.12
C LYS A 345 -1.22 11.71 3.99
N VAL A 346 -1.31 13.02 4.28
CA VAL A 346 -2.39 13.63 5.05
C VAL A 346 -3.06 14.71 4.20
N ASN A 347 -4.38 14.64 4.10
CA ASN A 347 -5.11 15.39 3.08
C ASN A 347 -4.46 15.15 1.70
N ASP A 348 -4.64 16.09 0.77
CA ASP A 348 -4.06 15.90 -0.57
C ASP A 348 -2.68 16.57 -0.75
N HIS A 349 -2.26 17.38 0.20
CA HIS A 349 -1.14 18.30 0.05
C HIS A 349 0.00 18.14 1.08
N LYS A 350 -0.12 17.18 2.00
CA LYS A 350 0.88 16.99 3.07
C LYS A 350 1.43 15.56 3.08
N ILE A 351 2.73 15.45 3.35
CA ILE A 351 3.37 14.23 3.83
C ILE A 351 3.86 14.49 5.24
N MET A 352 3.55 13.62 6.18
CA MET A 352 3.97 13.74 7.57
C MET A 352 4.72 12.47 7.99
N ALA A 353 5.73 12.66 8.83
CA ALA A 353 6.49 11.58 9.44
C ALA A 353 6.42 11.70 10.97
N PHE A 354 6.13 10.59 11.61
CA PHE A 354 6.07 10.47 13.05
C PHE A 354 7.02 9.38 13.51
N ASN A 355 7.77 9.64 14.56
CA ASN A 355 8.58 8.60 15.17
C ASN A 355 7.67 7.44 15.62
N ALA A 356 7.85 6.28 15.04
CA ALA A 356 6.95 5.16 15.25
C ALA A 356 6.98 4.59 16.67
N GLN A 357 8.00 4.90 17.47
CA GLN A 357 8.09 4.45 18.87
C GLN A 357 7.42 5.41 19.85
N SER A 358 7.53 6.71 19.64
CA SER A 358 7.05 7.75 20.56
C SER A 358 5.81 8.50 20.08
N GLY A 359 5.49 8.44 18.78
CA GLY A 359 4.44 9.24 18.16
C GLY A 359 4.83 10.70 17.92
N GLY A 360 6.04 11.13 18.29
CA GLY A 360 6.48 12.50 18.06
C GLY A 360 6.53 12.84 16.56
N LEU A 361 5.99 14.01 16.19
CA LEU A 361 6.12 14.52 14.82
C LEU A 361 7.59 14.80 14.52
N VAL A 362 8.13 14.21 13.47
CA VAL A 362 9.52 14.38 13.03
C VAL A 362 9.63 15.46 11.99
N TRP A 363 8.81 15.41 10.96
CA TRP A 363 8.77 16.41 9.90
C TRP A 363 7.43 16.43 9.16
N THR A 364 7.20 17.54 8.45
CA THR A 364 6.07 17.71 7.53
C THR A 364 6.57 18.34 6.23
N TYR A 365 6.19 17.72 5.12
CA TYR A 365 6.34 18.32 3.79
C TYR A 365 5.00 18.86 3.31
N HIS A 366 4.97 20.10 2.89
CA HIS A 366 3.80 20.77 2.32
C HIS A 366 3.99 21.01 0.83
N SER A 367 2.97 20.72 0.05
CA SER A 367 2.93 21.02 -1.39
C SER A 367 1.74 21.92 -1.71
N LYS A 368 1.88 22.80 -2.69
CA LYS A 368 0.76 23.56 -3.27
C LYS A 368 -0.15 22.65 -4.11
N ASN A 369 0.39 21.56 -4.61
CA ASN A 369 -0.27 20.61 -5.49
C ASN A 369 -0.60 19.30 -4.74
N VAL A 370 -1.55 18.53 -5.25
CA VAL A 370 -1.84 17.17 -4.75
C VAL A 370 -0.59 16.31 -4.84
N VAL A 371 -0.24 15.63 -3.75
CA VAL A 371 0.92 14.71 -3.71
C VAL A 371 0.47 13.26 -3.85
N THR A 372 1.36 12.41 -4.38
CA THR A 372 1.16 10.95 -4.37
C THR A 372 1.38 10.38 -2.97
N SER A 373 1.05 9.10 -2.77
CA SER A 373 1.48 8.38 -1.57
C SER A 373 3.01 8.35 -1.47
N PRO A 374 3.59 8.45 -0.26
CA PRO A 374 5.04 8.44 -0.08
C PRO A 374 5.64 7.06 -0.38
N VAL A 375 6.78 7.05 -1.03
CA VAL A 375 7.54 5.83 -1.34
C VAL A 375 8.91 5.92 -0.68
N PRO A 376 9.11 5.26 0.47
CA PRO A 376 10.41 5.23 1.13
C PRO A 376 11.35 4.26 0.43
N LYS A 377 12.56 4.67 0.21
CA LYS A 377 13.64 3.82 -0.26
C LYS A 377 14.99 4.40 0.15
N ASP A 378 15.86 3.57 0.71
CA ASP A 378 17.18 3.96 1.17
C ASP A 378 17.15 5.24 2.06
N ASP A 379 17.81 6.30 1.68
CA ASP A 379 17.90 7.55 2.45
C ASP A 379 16.83 8.59 2.08
N SER A 380 15.82 8.23 1.30
CA SER A 380 14.83 9.17 0.81
C SER A 380 13.40 8.64 0.84
N VAL A 381 12.47 9.58 0.91
CA VAL A 381 11.03 9.38 0.64
C VAL A 381 10.70 10.13 -0.64
N TYR A 382 10.19 9.43 -1.63
CA TYR A 382 9.86 9.99 -2.95
C TYR A 382 8.38 10.27 -3.06
N VAL A 383 8.03 11.44 -3.59
CA VAL A 383 6.65 11.84 -3.91
C VAL A 383 6.59 12.54 -5.25
N GLY A 384 5.55 12.26 -6.01
CA GLY A 384 5.18 13.03 -7.19
C GLY A 384 4.07 14.03 -6.86
N THR A 385 3.92 15.08 -7.67
CA THR A 385 2.84 16.06 -7.49
C THR A 385 2.00 16.21 -8.75
N SER A 386 0.73 16.60 -8.59
CA SER A 386 -0.13 16.95 -9.73
C SER A 386 0.33 18.19 -10.48
N GLY A 387 1.23 18.99 -9.91
CA GLY A 387 1.90 20.09 -10.58
C GLY A 387 3.12 19.70 -11.39
N GLY A 388 3.45 18.40 -11.46
CA GLY A 388 4.56 17.91 -12.27
C GLY A 388 5.92 17.94 -11.59
N THR A 389 5.98 17.97 -10.26
CA THR A 389 7.24 17.93 -9.53
C THR A 389 7.45 16.54 -8.93
N LEU A 390 8.61 15.94 -9.18
CA LEU A 390 9.12 14.78 -8.45
C LEU A 390 10.06 15.27 -7.35
N VAL A 391 9.85 14.83 -6.12
CA VAL A 391 10.60 15.29 -4.94
C VAL A 391 11.21 14.10 -4.21
N ALA A 392 12.47 14.19 -3.83
CA ALA A 392 13.13 13.32 -2.88
C ALA A 392 13.32 14.07 -1.56
N ILE A 393 12.70 13.56 -0.52
CA ILE A 393 12.74 14.05 0.85
C ILE A 393 13.67 13.13 1.63
N GLY A 394 14.69 13.66 2.31
CA GLY A 394 15.61 12.83 3.06
C GLY A 394 16.44 13.63 4.05
N GLN A 395 17.08 12.91 4.97
CA GLN A 395 18.07 13.44 5.92
C GLN A 395 19.46 12.99 5.55
#